data_3196db1dff41046754eff6f95a8445b5
#
_entry.id   3196db1dff41046754eff6f95a8445b5
#
_cell.length_a   1.000
_cell.length_b   1.000
_cell.length_c   1.000
_cell.angle_alpha   90.00
_cell.angle_beta   90.00
_cell.angle_gamma   90.00
#
_symmetry.space_group_name_H-M   'P 1'
#
loop_
_entity.id
_entity.type
_entity.pdbx_description
1 polymer ?
#
loop_
_entity_poly.entity_id
_entity_poly.type
_entity_poly.pdbx_seq_one_letter_code
_entity_poly.pdbx_strand_id
1 'polypeptide(L)'
;DVCSSDLSPFGIDPFEPVRHARVTELIGEQTDVPAYSFPTLKEGEAVPEQEGILVFDAGSLDDLASTGRALFRNGRPRLMAGCAGFAALLPDLMKMTERRTVTMPKLDHRLLVVCGSVNSITLRQLDVAEQNGFSRLRLTPRQKLDPGYWESENGKEALRGINEMLAANPRCIIETNDEGGNQPTADYAAARGLDLEGLRVGIASSIGHMLGKLFTSPALGTLLLTGGDTLLQCMNCVGIKELEPVCEMEKGVVLARFTYRGCTRYVITKSGGFGYEKLLLDLADRIAAK
;
A
#
# COMPACT_ATOMS: atom_id res chain seq x y z
N ASP A 1 -11.20 -25.26 5.49
CA ASP A 1 -10.46 -24.35 6.37
C ASP A 1 -10.93 -22.94 6.12
N VAL A 2 -11.83 -22.50 6.97
CA VAL A 2 -12.27 -21.11 6.97
C VAL A 2 -11.12 -20.29 7.58
N CYS A 3 -10.28 -19.67 6.76
CA CYS A 3 -9.39 -18.65 7.25
C CYS A 3 -10.26 -17.48 7.73
N SER A 4 -10.55 -17.47 9.00
CA SER A 4 -11.29 -16.41 9.65
C SER A 4 -10.46 -15.13 9.59
N SER A 5 -11.04 -14.04 9.08
CA SER A 5 -10.33 -12.77 8.88
C SER A 5 -9.82 -12.19 10.21
N ASP A 6 -10.53 -12.44 11.32
CA ASP A 6 -10.17 -12.06 12.69
C ASP A 6 -8.97 -12.86 13.23
N LEU A 7 -8.68 -14.05 12.69
CA LEU A 7 -7.48 -14.86 13.01
C LEU A 7 -6.33 -14.63 12.02
N SER A 8 -6.52 -13.80 11.01
CA SER A 8 -5.51 -13.44 10.02
C SER A 8 -4.60 -12.30 10.54
N PRO A 9 -3.51 -11.95 9.83
CA PRO A 9 -2.73 -10.75 10.15
C PRO A 9 -3.53 -9.46 10.22
N PHE A 10 -4.72 -9.40 9.63
CA PHE A 10 -5.63 -8.26 9.75
C PHE A 10 -6.31 -8.18 11.12
N GLY A 11 -6.52 -9.31 11.80
CA GLY A 11 -7.09 -9.35 13.17
C GLY A 11 -6.14 -8.82 14.24
N ILE A 12 -4.83 -8.79 13.96
CA ILE A 12 -3.79 -8.26 14.86
C ILE A 12 -3.24 -6.90 14.40
N ASP A 13 -3.89 -6.25 13.42
CA ASP A 13 -3.51 -4.89 13.01
C ASP A 13 -3.64 -3.93 14.22
N PRO A 14 -2.58 -3.18 14.56
CA PRO A 14 -2.59 -2.34 15.76
C PRO A 14 -3.50 -1.10 15.63
N PHE A 15 -3.90 -0.73 14.42
CA PHE A 15 -4.70 0.46 14.16
C PHE A 15 -6.17 0.12 13.85
N GLU A 16 -6.40 -0.84 12.96
CA GLU A 16 -7.73 -1.21 12.50
C GLU A 16 -7.89 -2.75 12.47
N PRO A 17 -7.95 -3.41 13.64
CA PRO A 17 -8.08 -4.85 13.70
C PRO A 17 -9.44 -5.31 13.19
N VAL A 18 -9.45 -6.31 12.32
CA VAL A 18 -10.67 -7.01 11.90
C VAL A 18 -11.17 -7.88 13.06
N ARG A 19 -12.36 -7.60 13.58
CA ARG A 19 -12.91 -8.26 14.77
C ARG A 19 -13.91 -9.37 14.46
N HIS A 20 -14.43 -9.40 13.24
CA HIS A 20 -15.44 -10.36 12.80
C HIS A 20 -15.02 -11.09 11.54
N ALA A 21 -15.29 -12.39 11.49
CA ALA A 21 -15.07 -13.20 10.32
C ALA A 21 -16.14 -12.99 9.24
N ARG A 22 -17.36 -12.65 9.65
CA ARG A 22 -18.50 -12.47 8.74
C ARG A 22 -18.56 -11.02 8.25
N VAL A 23 -18.60 -10.84 6.94
CA VAL A 23 -18.68 -9.50 6.32
C VAL A 23 -19.92 -8.73 6.75
N THR A 24 -21.05 -9.42 6.94
CA THR A 24 -22.30 -8.79 7.43
C THR A 24 -22.16 -8.22 8.84
N GLU A 25 -21.37 -8.83 9.70
CA GLU A 25 -21.08 -8.32 11.05
C GLU A 25 -20.17 -7.10 10.99
N LEU A 26 -19.14 -7.12 10.12
CA LEU A 26 -18.27 -5.96 9.85
C LEU A 26 -19.05 -4.75 9.30
N ILE A 27 -20.04 -5.01 8.44
CA ILE A 27 -20.92 -3.96 7.92
C ILE A 27 -21.76 -3.37 9.05
N GLY A 28 -22.29 -4.22 9.94
CA GLY A 28 -23.10 -3.81 11.09
C GLY A 28 -22.36 -2.92 12.11
N GLU A 29 -21.00 -2.96 12.16
CA GLU A 29 -20.20 -2.02 12.95
C GLU A 29 -20.20 -0.59 12.37
N GLN A 30 -20.51 -0.44 11.08
CA GLN A 30 -20.35 0.82 10.36
C GLN A 30 -21.67 1.47 9.94
N THR A 31 -22.77 0.71 9.87
CA THR A 31 -24.06 1.20 9.42
C THR A 31 -25.20 0.34 9.94
N ASP A 32 -26.37 0.98 10.10
CA ASP A 32 -27.66 0.33 10.44
C ASP A 32 -28.37 -0.23 9.20
N VAL A 33 -27.81 -0.09 8.00
CA VAL A 33 -28.39 -0.66 6.77
C VAL A 33 -28.32 -2.19 6.86
N PRO A 34 -29.44 -2.91 6.69
CA PRO A 34 -29.45 -4.36 6.76
C PRO A 34 -28.48 -4.99 5.75
N ALA A 35 -27.71 -5.97 6.20
CA ALA A 35 -26.78 -6.74 5.37
C ALA A 35 -27.14 -8.23 5.39
N TYR A 36 -27.16 -8.84 4.22
CA TYR A 36 -27.60 -10.22 4.03
C TYR A 36 -26.51 -11.01 3.31
N SER A 37 -26.19 -12.20 3.83
CA SER A 37 -25.22 -13.12 3.21
C SER A 37 -25.93 -14.13 2.33
N PHE A 38 -25.40 -14.33 1.14
CA PHE A 38 -25.89 -15.29 0.15
C PHE A 38 -24.73 -16.16 -0.34
N PRO A 39 -25.01 -17.42 -0.70
CA PRO A 39 -24.03 -18.25 -1.39
C PRO A 39 -23.71 -17.65 -2.77
N THR A 40 -22.69 -18.22 -3.42
CA THR A 40 -22.37 -17.94 -4.83
C THR A 40 -23.59 -18.07 -5.71
N LEU A 41 -23.91 -17.04 -6.50
CA LEU A 41 -24.97 -17.12 -7.52
C LEU A 41 -24.47 -17.96 -8.72
N LYS A 42 -25.24 -18.96 -9.06
CA LYS A 42 -25.00 -19.76 -10.27
C LYS A 42 -25.54 -19.03 -11.51
N GLU A 43 -24.96 -19.38 -12.64
CA GLU A 43 -25.44 -18.83 -13.91
C GLU A 43 -26.91 -19.20 -14.14
N GLY A 44 -27.77 -18.21 -14.31
CA GLY A 44 -29.21 -18.40 -14.46
C GLY A 44 -30.04 -18.12 -13.22
N GLU A 45 -29.44 -18.08 -12.04
CA GLU A 45 -30.15 -17.73 -10.81
C GLU A 45 -30.53 -16.25 -10.78
N ALA A 46 -31.66 -15.96 -10.15
CA ALA A 46 -32.13 -14.60 -9.93
C ALA A 46 -31.36 -13.96 -8.76
N VAL A 47 -31.04 -12.68 -8.90
CA VAL A 47 -30.50 -11.89 -7.78
C VAL A 47 -31.63 -11.73 -6.74
N PRO A 48 -31.34 -11.97 -5.44
CA PRO A 48 -32.33 -11.75 -4.39
C PRO A 48 -32.87 -10.31 -4.39
N GLU A 49 -34.20 -10.17 -4.29
CA GLU A 49 -34.88 -8.87 -4.19
C GLU A 49 -35.03 -8.48 -2.72
N GLN A 50 -33.99 -7.93 -2.15
CA GLN A 50 -33.97 -7.43 -0.75
C GLN A 50 -33.39 -6.04 -0.71
N GLU A 51 -34.03 -5.14 0.07
CA GLU A 51 -33.45 -3.83 0.39
C GLU A 51 -32.30 -3.98 1.38
N GLY A 52 -31.14 -3.42 1.05
CA GLY A 52 -29.97 -3.47 1.89
C GLY A 52 -28.72 -3.83 1.14
N ILE A 53 -27.73 -4.30 1.87
CA ILE A 53 -26.42 -4.72 1.35
C ILE A 53 -26.44 -6.24 1.15
N LEU A 54 -26.28 -6.67 -0.08
CA LEU A 54 -26.22 -8.09 -0.44
C LEU A 54 -24.78 -8.55 -0.53
N VAL A 55 -24.37 -9.47 0.31
CA VAL A 55 -23.02 -10.04 0.37
C VAL A 55 -23.06 -11.44 -0.22
N PHE A 56 -22.26 -11.70 -1.27
CA PHE A 56 -22.20 -12.98 -1.94
C PHE A 56 -20.87 -13.68 -1.65
N ASP A 57 -20.93 -14.93 -1.25
CA ASP A 57 -19.76 -15.77 -1.06
C ASP A 57 -19.12 -16.18 -2.40
N ALA A 58 -17.80 -16.34 -2.39
CA ALA A 58 -17.06 -16.89 -3.51
C ALA A 58 -15.83 -17.65 -3.01
N GLY A 59 -15.67 -18.89 -3.38
CA GLY A 59 -14.50 -19.73 -3.08
C GLY A 59 -13.47 -19.74 -4.20
N SER A 60 -13.80 -19.19 -5.38
CA SER A 60 -12.95 -19.21 -6.56
C SER A 60 -13.21 -17.98 -7.46
N LEU A 61 -12.31 -17.76 -8.44
CA LEU A 61 -12.54 -16.75 -9.48
C LEU A 61 -13.74 -17.07 -10.37
N ASP A 62 -14.04 -18.36 -10.56
CA ASP A 62 -15.20 -18.80 -11.34
C ASP A 62 -16.50 -18.49 -10.59
N ASP A 63 -16.53 -18.59 -9.26
CA ASP A 63 -17.66 -18.18 -8.43
C ASP A 63 -17.90 -16.67 -8.52
N LEU A 64 -16.81 -15.87 -8.41
CA LEU A 64 -16.90 -14.43 -8.60
C LEU A 64 -17.43 -14.06 -10.00
N ALA A 65 -16.94 -14.75 -11.03
CA ALA A 65 -17.37 -14.52 -12.40
C ALA A 65 -18.85 -14.91 -12.61
N SER A 66 -19.30 -16.02 -12.00
CA SER A 66 -20.68 -16.47 -12.06
C SER A 66 -21.61 -15.46 -11.39
N THR A 67 -21.31 -15.06 -10.16
CA THR A 67 -22.03 -14.03 -9.42
C THR A 67 -22.03 -12.70 -10.19
N GLY A 68 -20.89 -12.29 -10.71
CA GLY A 68 -20.76 -11.07 -11.52
C GLY A 68 -21.67 -11.11 -12.76
N ARG A 69 -21.68 -12.22 -13.51
CA ARG A 69 -22.57 -12.37 -14.68
C ARG A 69 -24.06 -12.31 -14.28
N ALA A 70 -24.43 -12.93 -13.17
CA ALA A 70 -25.82 -12.86 -12.67
C ALA A 70 -26.21 -11.41 -12.31
N LEU A 71 -25.35 -10.67 -11.59
CA LEU A 71 -25.59 -9.27 -11.22
C LEU A 71 -25.71 -8.34 -12.44
N PHE A 72 -24.92 -8.59 -13.50
CA PHE A 72 -24.92 -7.73 -14.71
C PHE A 72 -25.96 -8.12 -15.78
N ARG A 73 -26.69 -9.22 -15.59
CA ARG A 73 -27.66 -9.73 -16.60
C ARG A 73 -28.77 -8.72 -16.93
N ASN A 74 -29.35 -8.09 -15.91
CA ASN A 74 -30.48 -7.19 -16.01
C ASN A 74 -30.07 -5.70 -15.97
N GLY A 75 -28.83 -5.39 -16.29
CA GLY A 75 -28.27 -4.06 -16.24
C GLY A 75 -27.09 -3.97 -15.27
N ARG A 76 -26.46 -2.80 -15.22
CA ARG A 76 -25.33 -2.57 -14.32
C ARG A 76 -25.83 -2.26 -12.91
N PRO A 77 -25.32 -2.95 -11.87
CA PRO A 77 -25.57 -2.53 -10.49
C PRO A 77 -25.13 -1.08 -10.29
N ARG A 78 -25.88 -0.32 -9.50
CA ARG A 78 -25.55 1.09 -9.24
C ARG A 78 -24.38 1.27 -8.31
N LEU A 79 -24.25 0.37 -7.33
CA LEU A 79 -23.20 0.42 -6.33
C LEU A 79 -22.73 -1.01 -6.05
N MET A 80 -21.43 -1.19 -6.06
CA MET A 80 -20.78 -2.48 -5.78
C MET A 80 -19.51 -2.25 -4.95
N ALA A 81 -19.23 -3.20 -4.08
CA ALA A 81 -17.95 -3.27 -3.38
C ALA A 81 -17.32 -4.64 -3.59
N GLY A 82 -16.01 -4.70 -3.68
CA GLY A 82 -15.28 -5.96 -3.84
C GLY A 82 -13.77 -5.72 -3.84
N CYS A 83 -13.02 -6.80 -3.63
CA CYS A 83 -11.56 -6.79 -3.68
C CYS A 83 -11.04 -6.84 -5.13
N ALA A 84 -9.72 -6.85 -5.27
CA ALA A 84 -9.02 -6.89 -6.56
C ALA A 84 -9.48 -8.05 -7.47
N GLY A 85 -9.84 -9.21 -6.90
CA GLY A 85 -10.37 -10.34 -7.67
C GLY A 85 -11.65 -10.01 -8.42
N PHE A 86 -12.60 -9.32 -7.77
CA PHE A 86 -13.82 -8.87 -8.45
C PHE A 86 -13.54 -7.73 -9.43
N ALA A 87 -12.68 -6.78 -9.06
CA ALA A 87 -12.29 -5.68 -9.95
C ALA A 87 -11.66 -6.18 -11.26
N ALA A 88 -10.88 -7.26 -11.23
CA ALA A 88 -10.28 -7.87 -12.41
C ALA A 88 -11.30 -8.42 -13.42
N LEU A 89 -12.51 -8.74 -12.98
CA LEU A 89 -13.60 -9.22 -13.84
C LEU A 89 -14.43 -8.09 -14.47
N LEU A 90 -14.37 -6.88 -13.90
CA LEU A 90 -15.20 -5.76 -14.36
C LEU A 90 -15.02 -5.42 -15.84
N PRO A 91 -13.80 -5.43 -16.42
CA PRO A 91 -13.64 -5.15 -17.84
C PRO A 91 -14.45 -6.10 -18.73
N ASP A 92 -14.46 -7.39 -18.43
CA ASP A 92 -15.22 -8.39 -19.19
C ASP A 92 -16.73 -8.27 -18.92
N LEU A 93 -17.15 -8.10 -17.67
CA LEU A 93 -18.55 -7.89 -17.29
C LEU A 93 -19.15 -6.62 -17.90
N MET A 94 -18.34 -5.57 -18.00
CA MET A 94 -18.70 -4.28 -18.60
C MET A 94 -18.50 -4.24 -20.12
N LYS A 95 -18.02 -5.34 -20.72
CA LYS A 95 -17.72 -5.46 -22.17
C LYS A 95 -16.76 -4.35 -22.64
N MET A 96 -15.74 -4.06 -21.85
CA MET A 96 -14.67 -3.14 -22.23
C MET A 96 -13.78 -3.83 -23.28
N THR A 97 -13.70 -3.24 -24.47
CA THR A 97 -13.00 -3.87 -25.61
C THR A 97 -11.56 -3.40 -25.78
N GLU A 98 -11.22 -2.24 -25.23
CA GLU A 98 -9.86 -1.68 -25.37
C GLU A 98 -8.92 -2.30 -24.34
N ARG A 99 -8.03 -3.17 -24.84
CA ARG A 99 -6.87 -3.65 -24.08
C ARG A 99 -5.62 -2.93 -24.58
N ARG A 100 -5.12 -1.99 -23.79
CA ARG A 100 -3.84 -1.35 -24.11
C ARG A 100 -2.69 -2.24 -23.68
N THR A 101 -1.80 -2.56 -24.58
CA THR A 101 -0.51 -3.19 -24.23
C THR A 101 0.34 -2.10 -23.54
N VAL A 102 0.62 -2.28 -22.27
CA VAL A 102 1.45 -1.35 -21.52
C VAL A 102 2.89 -1.84 -21.55
N THR A 103 3.77 -1.01 -22.12
CA THR A 103 5.22 -1.27 -22.05
C THR A 103 5.77 -0.59 -20.78
N MET A 104 6.49 -1.36 -19.96
CA MET A 104 7.16 -0.81 -18.80
C MET A 104 8.23 0.21 -19.23
N PRO A 105 8.17 1.46 -18.73
CA PRO A 105 9.14 2.48 -19.07
C PRO A 105 10.53 2.12 -18.53
N LYS A 106 11.56 2.76 -19.09
CA LYS A 106 12.91 2.70 -18.51
C LYS A 106 12.89 3.45 -17.17
N LEU A 107 13.21 2.76 -16.11
CA LEU A 107 13.34 3.31 -14.75
C LEU A 107 14.82 3.60 -14.44
N ASP A 108 15.08 4.45 -13.47
CA ASP A 108 16.42 4.59 -12.90
C ASP A 108 16.77 3.30 -12.14
N HIS A 109 17.95 2.76 -12.37
CA HIS A 109 18.40 1.50 -11.75
C HIS A 109 18.60 1.60 -10.22
N ARG A 110 18.74 2.81 -9.70
CA ARG A 110 18.80 3.06 -8.26
C ARG A 110 17.40 2.94 -7.68
N LEU A 111 17.25 2.13 -6.66
CA LEU A 111 15.97 1.88 -5.99
C LEU A 111 16.05 2.34 -4.54
N LEU A 112 15.17 3.30 -4.18
CA LEU A 112 14.87 3.63 -2.79
C LEU A 112 13.53 2.99 -2.39
N VAL A 113 13.59 2.12 -1.39
CA VAL A 113 12.40 1.57 -0.71
C VAL A 113 12.13 2.40 0.53
N VAL A 114 10.93 2.96 0.65
CA VAL A 114 10.49 3.65 1.87
C VAL A 114 9.34 2.86 2.49
N CYS A 115 9.56 2.41 3.73
CA CYS A 115 8.64 1.54 4.44
C CYS A 115 8.02 2.24 5.65
N GLY A 116 6.69 2.46 5.59
CA GLY A 116 5.86 2.82 6.74
C GLY A 116 4.99 1.67 7.25
N SER A 117 5.17 0.45 6.73
CA SER A 117 4.35 -0.69 7.08
C SER A 117 4.97 -1.48 8.25
N VAL A 118 4.11 -1.89 9.18
CA VAL A 118 4.44 -2.80 10.29
C VAL A 118 4.11 -4.27 9.97
N ASN A 119 3.62 -4.55 8.77
CA ASN A 119 3.21 -5.91 8.39
C ASN A 119 4.41 -6.86 8.34
N SER A 120 4.29 -8.02 8.97
CA SER A 120 5.37 -9.00 9.12
C SER A 120 5.95 -9.49 7.79
N ILE A 121 5.13 -9.59 6.74
CA ILE A 121 5.59 -9.97 5.39
C ILE A 121 6.54 -8.90 4.85
N THR A 122 6.17 -7.62 4.99
CA THR A 122 7.04 -6.51 4.55
C THR A 122 8.33 -6.46 5.36
N LEU A 123 8.27 -6.60 6.68
CA LEU A 123 9.47 -6.59 7.52
C LEU A 123 10.45 -7.68 7.11
N ARG A 124 9.96 -8.88 6.84
CA ARG A 124 10.78 -9.99 6.36
C ARG A 124 11.42 -9.69 4.99
N GLN A 125 10.69 -9.03 4.10
CA GLN A 125 11.23 -8.56 2.80
C GLN A 125 12.37 -7.55 2.98
N LEU A 126 12.26 -6.62 3.95
CA LEU A 126 13.32 -5.67 4.27
C LEU A 126 14.56 -6.37 4.83
N ASP A 127 14.38 -7.36 5.73
CA ASP A 127 15.48 -8.11 6.30
C ASP A 127 16.24 -8.90 5.22
N VAL A 128 15.53 -9.58 4.33
CA VAL A 128 16.13 -10.28 3.20
C VAL A 128 16.86 -9.32 2.26
N ALA A 129 16.30 -8.14 1.99
CA ALA A 129 16.94 -7.14 1.14
C ALA A 129 18.24 -6.61 1.77
N GLU A 130 18.25 -6.29 3.07
CA GLU A 130 19.42 -5.84 3.80
C GLU A 130 20.54 -6.89 3.77
N GLN A 131 20.22 -8.17 4.03
CA GLN A 131 21.15 -9.29 3.97
C GLN A 131 21.75 -9.50 2.56
N ASN A 132 21.09 -8.98 1.52
CA ASN A 132 21.51 -9.08 0.13
C ASN A 132 21.97 -7.73 -0.47
N GLY A 133 22.50 -6.84 0.35
CA GLY A 133 23.25 -5.66 -0.08
C GLY A 133 22.45 -4.38 -0.23
N PHE A 134 21.22 -4.32 0.27
CA PHE A 134 20.55 -3.03 0.44
C PHE A 134 21.12 -2.29 1.64
N SER A 135 21.43 -1.02 1.47
CA SER A 135 21.76 -0.11 2.57
C SER A 135 20.48 0.29 3.29
N ARG A 136 20.37 0.05 4.60
CA ARG A 136 19.16 0.25 5.39
C ARG A 136 19.32 1.33 6.46
N LEU A 137 18.43 2.32 6.45
CA LEU A 137 18.35 3.38 7.44
C LEU A 137 17.02 3.28 8.19
N ARG A 138 17.10 3.18 9.53
CA ARG A 138 15.96 3.23 10.42
C ARG A 138 15.83 4.67 10.97
N LEU A 139 14.65 5.27 10.79
CA LEU A 139 14.38 6.60 11.32
C LEU A 139 14.26 6.55 12.85
N THR A 140 14.91 7.46 13.53
CA THR A 140 14.80 7.61 14.99
C THR A 140 13.41 8.11 15.39
N PRO A 141 12.95 7.91 16.65
CA PRO A 141 11.70 8.46 17.15
C PRO A 141 11.56 9.97 16.93
N ARG A 142 12.64 10.74 17.09
CA ARG A 142 12.65 12.18 16.82
C ARG A 142 12.39 12.50 15.35
N GLN A 143 13.05 11.80 14.45
CA GLN A 143 12.87 11.96 13.02
C GLN A 143 11.45 11.63 12.58
N LYS A 144 10.80 10.72 13.27
CA LYS A 144 9.42 10.30 12.98
C LYS A 144 8.36 11.23 13.55
N LEU A 145 8.60 11.84 14.71
CA LEU A 145 7.54 12.45 15.52
C LEU A 145 7.76 13.92 15.91
N ASP A 146 8.98 14.48 15.79
CA ASP A 146 9.18 15.89 16.09
C ASP A 146 8.64 16.76 14.96
N PRO A 147 7.65 17.63 15.22
CA PRO A 147 7.14 18.53 14.19
C PRO A 147 8.28 19.42 13.64
N GLY A 148 8.34 19.55 12.31
CA GLY A 148 9.36 20.37 11.67
C GLY A 148 10.80 19.85 11.77
N TYR A 149 11.01 18.58 12.17
CA TYR A 149 12.35 18.01 12.27
C TYR A 149 13.18 18.22 10.99
N TRP A 150 12.61 17.96 9.82
CA TRP A 150 13.29 18.03 8.53
C TRP A 150 13.62 19.46 8.05
N GLU A 151 13.09 20.49 8.73
CA GLU A 151 13.41 21.90 8.55
C GLU A 151 14.51 22.38 9.50
N SER A 152 14.77 21.66 10.59
CA SER A 152 15.79 21.97 11.59
C SER A 152 17.22 21.74 11.06
N GLU A 153 18.22 22.27 11.75
CA GLU A 153 19.63 22.00 11.39
C GLU A 153 19.99 20.51 11.49
N ASN A 154 19.49 19.81 12.52
CA ASN A 154 19.65 18.36 12.64
C ASN A 154 18.97 17.61 11.48
N GLY A 155 17.80 18.07 11.04
CA GLY A 155 17.09 17.50 9.90
C GLY A 155 17.82 17.72 8.58
N LYS A 156 18.40 18.91 8.37
CA LYS A 156 19.24 19.21 7.20
C LYS A 156 20.50 18.34 7.17
N GLU A 157 21.12 18.11 8.33
CA GLU A 157 22.26 17.20 8.45
C GLU A 157 21.87 15.76 8.14
N ALA A 158 20.75 15.30 8.71
CA ALA A 158 20.22 13.96 8.41
C ALA A 158 19.89 13.78 6.90
N LEU A 159 19.32 14.82 6.25
CA LEU A 159 19.07 14.79 4.81
C LEU A 159 20.36 14.75 3.98
N ARG A 160 21.45 15.40 4.42
CA ARG A 160 22.77 15.24 3.78
C ARG A 160 23.25 13.82 3.86
N GLY A 161 23.22 13.20 5.03
CA GLY A 161 23.61 11.79 5.21
C GLY A 161 22.75 10.83 4.38
N ILE A 162 21.42 11.07 4.27
CA ILE A 162 20.56 10.30 3.38
C ILE A 162 20.99 10.46 1.92
N ASN A 163 21.26 11.67 1.46
CA ASN A 163 21.71 11.91 0.08
C ASN A 163 23.05 11.23 -0.22
N GLU A 164 23.98 11.25 0.72
CA GLU A 164 25.25 10.54 0.61
C GLU A 164 25.06 9.01 0.52
N MET A 165 24.17 8.46 1.35
CA MET A 165 23.78 7.05 1.29
C MET A 165 23.20 6.69 -0.07
N LEU A 166 22.25 7.50 -0.59
CA LEU A 166 21.60 7.29 -1.89
C LEU A 166 22.60 7.39 -3.07
N ALA A 167 23.59 8.30 -2.96
CA ALA A 167 24.62 8.47 -3.99
C ALA A 167 25.63 7.31 -4.00
N ALA A 168 25.93 6.76 -2.81
CA ALA A 168 26.92 5.68 -2.66
C ALA A 168 26.34 4.28 -2.94
N ASN A 169 25.00 4.10 -2.80
CA ASN A 169 24.37 2.78 -2.87
C ASN A 169 23.22 2.78 -3.86
N PRO A 170 23.20 1.87 -4.85
CA PRO A 170 22.10 1.78 -5.82
C PRO A 170 20.81 1.19 -5.23
N ARG A 171 20.86 0.56 -4.05
CA ARG A 171 19.75 -0.11 -3.39
C ARG A 171 19.68 0.33 -1.94
N CYS A 172 18.66 1.13 -1.61
CA CYS A 172 18.51 1.71 -0.29
C CYS A 172 17.12 1.45 0.28
N ILE A 173 17.07 1.34 1.60
CA ILE A 173 15.84 1.24 2.40
C ILE A 173 15.86 2.37 3.43
N ILE A 174 14.72 3.07 3.57
CA ILE A 174 14.42 3.93 4.71
C ILE A 174 13.13 3.42 5.34
N GLU A 175 13.15 3.15 6.64
CA GLU A 175 11.99 2.60 7.34
C GLU A 175 11.69 3.32 8.65
N THR A 176 10.43 3.17 9.08
CA THR A 176 9.92 3.72 10.35
C THR A 176 9.92 2.74 11.51
N ASN A 177 10.20 1.45 11.25
CA ASN A 177 10.27 0.47 12.32
C ASN A 177 11.58 0.64 13.09
N ASP A 178 11.51 0.55 14.41
CA ASP A 178 12.69 0.54 15.27
C ASP A 178 13.36 -0.84 15.22
N GLU A 179 14.64 -0.88 15.50
CA GLU A 179 15.36 -2.14 15.64
C GLU A 179 14.88 -2.87 16.91
N GLY A 180 14.52 -4.14 16.75
CA GLY A 180 14.03 -4.96 17.86
C GLY A 180 12.56 -4.70 18.28
N GLY A 181 11.82 -3.85 17.54
CA GLY A 181 10.40 -3.57 17.80
C GLY A 181 10.11 -2.11 18.14
N ASN A 182 8.87 -1.68 17.93
CA ASN A 182 8.47 -0.26 17.91
C ASN A 182 8.27 0.38 19.30
N GLN A 183 8.73 -0.25 20.39
CA GLN A 183 8.57 0.29 21.74
C GLN A 183 9.27 1.65 21.94
N PRO A 184 10.49 1.91 21.42
CA PRO A 184 11.13 3.21 21.57
C PRO A 184 10.32 4.35 20.95
N THR A 185 9.69 4.12 19.80
CA THR A 185 8.79 5.10 19.18
C THR A 185 7.49 5.27 19.96
N ALA A 186 6.92 4.19 20.47
CA ALA A 186 5.71 4.25 21.30
C ALA A 186 5.97 5.03 22.60
N ASP A 187 7.06 4.77 23.30
CA ASP A 187 7.44 5.50 24.51
C ASP A 187 7.68 6.99 24.24
N TYR A 188 8.30 7.29 23.11
CA TYR A 188 8.55 8.66 22.68
C TYR A 188 7.24 9.42 22.37
N ALA A 189 6.27 8.74 21.76
CA ALA A 189 4.94 9.28 21.49
C ALA A 189 4.17 9.51 22.80
N ALA A 190 4.17 8.53 23.70
CA ALA A 190 3.51 8.62 25.01
C ALA A 190 4.03 9.78 25.85
N ALA A 191 5.36 10.00 25.88
CA ALA A 191 5.98 11.13 26.56
C ALA A 191 5.54 12.51 26.01
N ARG A 192 4.95 12.56 24.82
CA ARG A 192 4.41 13.76 24.15
C ARG A 192 2.89 13.84 24.18
N GLY A 193 2.23 12.88 24.80
CA GLY A 193 0.76 12.81 24.87
C GLY A 193 0.11 12.51 23.52
N LEU A 194 0.85 11.89 22.58
CA LEU A 194 0.28 11.46 21.31
C LEU A 194 -0.48 10.15 21.53
N ASP A 195 -1.72 10.13 21.07
CA ASP A 195 -2.50 8.90 20.94
C ASP A 195 -2.07 8.09 19.71
N LEU A 196 -2.70 6.95 19.49
CA LEU A 196 -2.37 6.05 18.40
C LEU A 196 -2.55 6.69 17.01
N GLU A 197 -3.60 7.51 16.86
CA GLU A 197 -3.85 8.23 15.60
C GLU A 197 -2.82 9.34 15.38
N GLY A 198 -2.49 10.11 16.41
CA GLY A 198 -1.44 11.12 16.35
C GLY A 198 -0.07 10.52 16.02
N LEU A 199 0.22 9.33 16.57
CA LEU A 199 1.42 8.56 16.23
C LEU A 199 1.44 8.19 14.74
N ARG A 200 0.37 7.59 14.23
CA ARG A 200 0.23 7.15 12.84
C ARG A 200 0.37 8.32 11.85
N VAL A 201 -0.39 9.38 12.09
CA VAL A 201 -0.36 10.59 11.25
C VAL A 201 0.99 11.28 11.34
N GLY A 202 1.59 11.37 12.52
CA GLY A 202 2.90 11.99 12.74
C GLY A 202 3.99 11.29 11.94
N ILE A 203 4.08 9.97 12.03
CA ILE A 203 5.05 9.17 11.27
C ILE A 203 4.87 9.37 9.75
N ALA A 204 3.64 9.20 9.26
CA ALA A 204 3.37 9.30 7.83
C ALA A 204 3.64 10.71 7.28
N SER A 205 3.28 11.76 8.04
CA SER A 205 3.57 13.15 7.69
C SER A 205 5.06 13.42 7.66
N SER A 206 5.81 12.95 8.65
CA SER A 206 7.27 13.12 8.70
C SER A 206 7.97 12.51 7.49
N ILE A 207 7.59 11.26 7.12
CA ILE A 207 8.10 10.63 5.88
C ILE A 207 7.76 11.48 4.67
N GLY A 208 6.54 11.99 4.58
CA GLY A 208 6.12 12.86 3.48
C GLY A 208 6.99 14.11 3.36
N HIS A 209 7.30 14.80 4.47
CA HIS A 209 8.19 15.94 4.49
C HIS A 209 9.62 15.59 4.08
N MET A 210 10.17 14.48 4.61
CA MET A 210 11.49 13.98 4.20
C MET A 210 11.54 13.73 2.69
N LEU A 211 10.58 12.97 2.16
CA LEU A 211 10.52 12.66 0.74
C LEU A 211 10.33 13.91 -0.12
N GLY A 212 9.53 14.89 0.34
CA GLY A 212 9.37 16.18 -0.34
C GLY A 212 10.71 16.91 -0.55
N LYS A 213 11.64 16.80 0.42
CA LYS A 213 13.01 17.33 0.27
C LYS A 213 13.85 16.49 -0.68
N LEU A 214 13.73 15.16 -0.60
CA LEU A 214 14.48 14.23 -1.46
C LEU A 214 14.03 14.25 -2.93
N PHE A 215 12.80 14.65 -3.24
CA PHE A 215 12.33 14.77 -4.63
C PHE A 215 13.13 15.74 -5.50
N THR A 216 13.88 16.65 -4.88
CA THR A 216 14.79 17.57 -5.59
C THR A 216 16.21 17.04 -5.69
N SER A 217 16.51 15.91 -5.05
CA SER A 217 17.84 15.31 -5.04
C SER A 217 18.13 14.58 -6.36
N PRO A 218 19.30 14.79 -6.98
CA PRO A 218 19.76 14.03 -8.13
C PRO A 218 20.12 12.58 -7.78
N ALA A 219 20.31 12.28 -6.48
CA ALA A 219 20.60 10.93 -6.00
C ALA A 219 19.33 10.05 -5.91
N LEU A 220 18.14 10.65 -5.89
CA LEU A 220 16.89 9.90 -5.87
C LEU A 220 16.64 9.26 -7.23
N GLY A 221 16.66 7.92 -7.28
CA GLY A 221 16.29 7.12 -8.44
C GLY A 221 14.80 6.72 -8.42
N THR A 222 14.53 5.47 -8.75
CA THR A 222 13.20 4.88 -8.66
C THR A 222 12.78 4.75 -7.20
N LEU A 223 11.55 5.20 -6.89
CA LEU A 223 10.98 5.16 -5.55
C LEU A 223 9.98 4.02 -5.42
N LEU A 224 10.08 3.22 -4.36
CA LEU A 224 9.07 2.27 -3.94
C LEU A 224 8.55 2.67 -2.57
N LEU A 225 7.23 2.85 -2.45
CA LEU A 225 6.54 3.16 -1.21
C LEU A 225 5.70 1.96 -0.76
N THR A 226 5.88 1.55 0.49
CA THR A 226 5.03 0.55 1.12
C THR A 226 4.29 1.11 2.32
N GLY A 227 2.97 0.92 2.32
CA GLY A 227 2.02 1.50 3.25
C GLY A 227 1.17 2.59 2.59
N GLY A 228 -0.16 2.46 2.69
CA GLY A 228 -1.11 3.40 2.07
C GLY A 228 -0.99 4.81 2.62
N ASP A 229 -0.91 4.96 3.94
CA ASP A 229 -0.75 6.25 4.62
C ASP A 229 0.57 6.93 4.23
N THR A 230 1.65 6.15 4.14
CA THR A 230 2.96 6.66 3.70
C THR A 230 2.87 7.22 2.28
N LEU A 231 2.23 6.50 1.36
CA LEU A 231 2.01 6.96 -0.01
C LEU A 231 1.17 8.24 -0.02
N LEU A 232 0.05 8.25 0.68
CA LEU A 232 -0.87 9.39 0.73
C LEU A 232 -0.18 10.65 1.25
N GLN A 233 0.50 10.55 2.38
CA GLN A 233 1.18 11.71 2.98
C GLN A 233 2.37 12.18 2.13
N CYS A 234 3.12 11.25 1.53
CA CYS A 234 4.17 11.60 0.59
C CYS A 234 3.62 12.41 -0.60
N MET A 235 2.56 11.94 -1.23
CA MET A 235 1.94 12.62 -2.38
C MET A 235 1.36 13.98 -1.97
N ASN A 236 0.71 14.07 -0.80
CA ASN A 236 0.19 15.33 -0.25
C ASN A 236 1.31 16.37 -0.03
N CYS A 237 2.43 15.96 0.58
CA CYS A 237 3.56 16.86 0.86
C CYS A 237 4.22 17.41 -0.42
N VAL A 238 4.18 16.64 -1.51
CA VAL A 238 4.70 17.09 -2.81
C VAL A 238 3.63 17.71 -3.72
N GLY A 239 2.38 17.81 -3.25
CA GLY A 239 1.25 18.42 -3.97
C GLY A 239 0.71 17.56 -5.11
N ILE A 240 0.92 16.25 -5.07
CA ILE A 240 0.41 15.29 -6.08
C ILE A 240 -0.92 14.71 -5.60
N LYS A 241 -1.96 14.89 -6.41
CA LYS A 241 -3.32 14.40 -6.12
C LYS A 241 -3.74 13.21 -6.98
N GLU A 242 -2.97 12.92 -8.04
CA GLU A 242 -3.32 11.90 -9.03
C GLU A 242 -2.11 11.02 -9.32
N LEU A 243 -2.32 9.72 -9.28
CA LEU A 243 -1.39 8.72 -9.75
C LEU A 243 -2.03 7.95 -10.90
N GLU A 244 -1.35 7.90 -12.03
CA GLU A 244 -1.79 7.10 -13.17
C GLU A 244 -1.11 5.73 -13.12
N PRO A 245 -1.85 4.62 -12.95
CA PRO A 245 -1.27 3.30 -12.97
C PRO A 245 -0.72 2.99 -14.36
N VAL A 246 0.50 2.47 -14.40
CA VAL A 246 1.20 2.08 -15.64
C VAL A 246 1.08 0.59 -15.87
N CYS A 247 1.53 -0.21 -14.90
CA CYS A 247 1.42 -1.67 -14.96
C CYS A 247 1.52 -2.29 -13.56
N GLU A 248 0.98 -3.49 -13.42
CA GLU A 248 1.30 -4.36 -12.29
C GLU A 248 2.67 -5.00 -12.52
N MET A 249 3.58 -4.77 -11.59
CA MET A 249 4.93 -5.35 -11.64
C MET A 249 4.95 -6.74 -11.02
N GLU A 250 4.19 -6.93 -9.94
CA GLU A 250 3.94 -8.17 -9.26
C GLU A 250 2.59 -8.05 -8.54
N LYS A 251 1.97 -9.14 -8.12
CA LYS A 251 0.68 -9.11 -7.44
C LYS A 251 0.71 -8.16 -6.24
N GLY A 252 -0.14 -7.13 -6.28
CA GLY A 252 -0.20 -6.08 -5.27
C GLY A 252 0.96 -5.07 -5.30
N VAL A 253 1.74 -5.04 -6.39
CA VAL A 253 2.83 -4.10 -6.64
C VAL A 253 2.60 -3.40 -7.96
N VAL A 254 2.29 -2.12 -7.91
CA VAL A 254 1.91 -1.33 -9.08
C VAL A 254 2.92 -0.23 -9.36
N LEU A 255 3.39 -0.16 -10.61
CA LEU A 255 4.11 1.01 -11.10
C LEU A 255 3.08 2.07 -11.51
N ALA A 256 3.19 3.25 -10.92
CA ALA A 256 2.39 4.42 -11.27
C ALA A 256 3.29 5.56 -11.74
N ARG A 257 2.71 6.47 -12.53
CA ARG A 257 3.36 7.72 -12.92
C ARG A 257 2.57 8.93 -12.43
N PHE A 258 3.27 10.04 -12.26
CA PHE A 258 2.71 11.34 -11.91
C PHE A 258 3.56 12.46 -12.48
N THR A 259 3.00 13.67 -12.51
CA THR A 259 3.75 14.87 -12.94
C THR A 259 4.19 15.66 -11.71
N TYR A 260 5.50 15.87 -11.59
CA TYR A 260 6.08 16.71 -10.55
C TYR A 260 6.96 17.80 -11.19
N ARG A 261 6.59 19.07 -10.96
CA ARG A 261 7.28 20.26 -11.54
C ARG A 261 7.47 20.14 -13.06
N GLY A 262 6.45 19.71 -13.78
CA GLY A 262 6.47 19.55 -15.25
C GLY A 262 7.22 18.33 -15.76
N CYS A 263 7.77 17.49 -14.90
CA CYS A 263 8.48 16.28 -15.28
C CYS A 263 7.67 15.03 -14.91
N THR A 264 7.65 14.04 -15.79
CA THR A 264 7.09 12.72 -15.47
C THR A 264 8.00 12.01 -14.46
N ARG A 265 7.40 11.52 -13.37
CA ARG A 265 8.06 10.71 -12.34
C ARG A 265 7.31 9.41 -12.16
N TYR A 266 8.02 8.43 -11.64
CA TYR A 266 7.48 7.10 -11.36
C TYR A 266 7.59 6.76 -9.89
N VAL A 267 6.58 6.05 -9.38
CA VAL A 267 6.58 5.46 -8.05
C VAL A 267 6.04 4.03 -8.13
N ILE A 268 6.69 3.13 -7.45
CA ILE A 268 6.20 1.77 -7.25
C ILE A 268 5.46 1.77 -5.92
N THR A 269 4.20 1.36 -5.94
CA THR A 269 3.37 1.23 -4.74
C THR A 269 3.23 -0.23 -4.37
N LYS A 270 3.39 -0.56 -3.10
CA LYS A 270 3.27 -1.91 -2.57
C LYS A 270 2.37 -1.91 -1.35
N SER A 271 1.38 -2.78 -1.34
CA SER A 271 0.60 -3.06 -0.15
C SER A 271 1.40 -3.90 0.85
N GLY A 272 1.29 -3.60 2.15
CA GLY A 272 2.07 -4.23 3.21
C GLY A 272 1.96 -5.76 3.26
N GLY A 273 0.76 -6.30 3.05
CA GLY A 273 0.48 -7.74 3.15
C GLY A 273 0.79 -8.57 1.91
N PHE A 274 1.43 -7.99 0.88
CA PHE A 274 1.63 -8.69 -0.40
C PHE A 274 3.09 -9.03 -0.68
N GLY A 275 3.25 -10.07 -1.49
CA GLY A 275 4.53 -10.52 -2.02
C GLY A 275 5.18 -11.63 -1.19
N TYR A 276 6.38 -12.00 -1.57
CA TYR A 276 7.21 -13.05 -1.00
C TYR A 276 8.53 -12.46 -0.51
N GLU A 277 9.31 -13.21 0.24
CA GLU A 277 10.50 -12.71 0.96
C GLU A 277 11.53 -12.02 0.05
N LYS A 278 11.77 -12.53 -1.17
CA LYS A 278 12.74 -11.98 -2.13
C LYS A 278 12.19 -10.89 -3.06
N LEU A 279 10.94 -10.46 -2.86
CA LEU A 279 10.26 -9.52 -3.77
C LEU A 279 11.10 -8.26 -4.05
N LEU A 280 11.71 -7.66 -3.04
CA LEU A 280 12.49 -6.42 -3.22
C LEU A 280 13.76 -6.64 -4.05
N LEU A 281 14.38 -7.82 -3.93
CA LEU A 281 15.54 -8.20 -4.74
C LEU A 281 15.14 -8.33 -6.21
N ASP A 282 14.09 -9.10 -6.47
CA ASP A 282 13.60 -9.37 -7.82
C ASP A 282 13.13 -8.09 -8.53
N LEU A 283 12.50 -7.17 -7.78
CA LEU A 283 12.14 -5.85 -8.30
C LEU A 283 13.37 -5.01 -8.63
N ALA A 284 14.37 -4.97 -7.76
CA ALA A 284 15.61 -4.23 -8.00
C ALA A 284 16.36 -4.77 -9.22
N ASP A 285 16.47 -6.09 -9.36
CA ASP A 285 17.10 -6.73 -10.50
C ASP A 285 16.32 -6.47 -11.80
N ARG A 286 15.00 -6.54 -11.76
CA ARG A 286 14.14 -6.22 -12.92
C ARG A 286 14.23 -4.77 -13.36
N ILE A 287 14.42 -3.83 -12.42
CA ILE A 287 14.62 -2.40 -12.72
C ILE A 287 16.00 -2.20 -13.33
N ALA A 288 17.04 -2.86 -12.80
CA ALA A 288 18.41 -2.74 -13.28
C ALA A 288 18.65 -3.41 -14.64
N ALA A 289 17.89 -4.43 -15.02
CA ALA A 289 18.04 -5.17 -16.27
C ALA A 289 17.47 -4.46 -17.51
N LYS A 290 16.80 -3.32 -17.38
CA LYS A 290 16.19 -2.51 -18.44
C LYS A 290 16.84 -1.14 -18.57
#